data_f3dd434d54399cf000668eaca074a051
#
_entry.id   f3dd434d54399cf000668eaca074a051
#
_cell.length_a   1.000
_cell.length_b   1.000
_cell.length_c   1.000
_cell.angle_alpha   90.00
_cell.angle_beta   90.00
_cell.angle_gamma   90.00
#
_symmetry.space_group_name_H-M   'P 1'
#
loop_
_entity.id
_entity.type
_entity.pdbx_description
1 polymer ?
#
loop_
_entity_poly.entity_id
_entity_poly.type
_entity_poly.pdbx_seq_one_letter_code
_entity_poly.pdbx_strand_id
1 'polypeptide(L)'
;MLQALLDAGIYPDLVLGTSIGAMNGALLAADPTPSGVRRLEALWIHAVTDGPLGPSLRHRVSAIATSRARATSQPGPLRRLLEENLPERIEDLHVQFACVAASIERAAEHWFTDGPLVPAVLASAALPGLYPAVEIDGEHFLDGGLVNSIPLDRARKMGATRAFVLQVGRIEQPLTAPEKPWEVPMVAFEVARRARFTASLARSRELIEVHVLPTGGLAPRFNDRSNFDTFDMSLVAERIDAAQIATAEYLAANGLPGSGPSPGGA
;
A
#
# COMPACT_ATOMS: atom_id res chain seq x y z
N MET A 1 -8.81 -4.66 7.61
CA MET A 1 -9.50 -4.65 6.31
C MET A 1 -9.36 -5.96 5.55
N LEU A 2 -8.17 -6.39 5.11
CA LEU A 2 -7.98 -7.63 4.34
C LEU A 2 -8.59 -8.85 5.06
N GLN A 3 -8.32 -9.01 6.35
CA GLN A 3 -8.90 -10.11 7.14
C GLN A 3 -10.44 -10.09 7.09
N ALA A 4 -11.06 -8.91 7.26
CA ALA A 4 -12.53 -8.78 7.22
C ALA A 4 -13.13 -9.15 5.84
N LEU A 5 -12.44 -8.80 4.73
CA LEU A 5 -12.86 -9.22 3.39
C LEU A 5 -12.81 -10.74 3.22
N LEU A 6 -11.69 -11.37 3.63
CA LEU A 6 -11.53 -12.83 3.50
C LEU A 6 -12.48 -13.60 4.43
N ASP A 7 -12.70 -13.10 5.65
CA ASP A 7 -13.68 -13.67 6.60
C ASP A 7 -15.12 -13.56 6.05
N ALA A 8 -15.38 -12.53 5.25
CA ALA A 8 -16.63 -12.35 4.52
C ALA A 8 -16.74 -13.21 3.24
N GLY A 9 -15.74 -14.04 2.94
CA GLY A 9 -15.71 -14.84 1.72
C GLY A 9 -15.41 -14.04 0.44
N ILE A 10 -14.90 -12.81 0.59
CA ILE A 10 -14.53 -11.94 -0.54
C ILE A 10 -13.06 -12.12 -0.85
N TYR A 11 -12.77 -12.88 -1.90
CA TYR A 11 -11.42 -13.16 -2.39
C TYR A 11 -11.13 -12.35 -3.66
N PRO A 12 -9.91 -11.81 -3.82
CA PRO A 12 -9.58 -11.04 -5.01
C PRO A 12 -9.22 -11.96 -6.20
N ASP A 13 -9.68 -11.58 -7.41
CA ASP A 13 -9.20 -12.11 -8.68
C ASP A 13 -8.05 -11.26 -9.24
N LEU A 14 -7.97 -10.00 -8.81
CA LEU A 14 -6.98 -9.02 -9.21
C LEU A 14 -6.57 -8.17 -8.02
N VAL A 15 -5.26 -8.03 -7.81
CA VAL A 15 -4.67 -7.14 -6.82
C VAL A 15 -3.85 -6.05 -7.52
N LEU A 16 -4.17 -4.79 -7.24
CA LEU A 16 -3.39 -3.64 -7.71
C LEU A 16 -2.77 -2.93 -6.53
N GLY A 17 -1.47 -2.70 -6.60
CA GLY A 17 -0.72 -2.09 -5.51
C GLY A 17 0.07 -0.85 -5.93
N THR A 18 0.21 0.09 -4.98
CA THR A 18 1.08 1.27 -5.12
C THR A 18 1.84 1.46 -3.81
N SER A 19 3.17 1.62 -3.86
CA SER A 19 4.00 1.86 -2.68
C SER A 19 3.86 0.73 -1.65
N ILE A 20 3.53 1.06 -0.39
CA ILE A 20 3.23 0.06 0.65
C ILE A 20 2.08 -0.87 0.24
N GLY A 21 1.14 -0.37 -0.58
CA GLY A 21 0.08 -1.18 -1.16
C GLY A 21 0.58 -2.20 -2.18
N ALA A 22 1.72 -1.95 -2.85
CA ALA A 22 2.36 -2.94 -3.71
C ALA A 22 2.98 -4.07 -2.89
N MET A 23 3.63 -3.76 -1.75
CA MET A 23 4.17 -4.77 -0.83
C MET A 23 3.06 -5.65 -0.25
N ASN A 24 2.03 -5.03 0.32
CA ASN A 24 0.89 -5.74 0.90
C ASN A 24 0.13 -6.54 -0.16
N GLY A 25 -0.05 -5.96 -1.34
CA GLY A 25 -0.74 -6.60 -2.45
C GLY A 25 0.01 -7.82 -2.99
N ALA A 26 1.34 -7.73 -3.11
CA ALA A 26 2.18 -8.87 -3.55
C ALA A 26 2.11 -10.02 -2.54
N LEU A 27 2.22 -9.72 -1.23
CA LEU A 27 2.11 -10.73 -0.17
C LEU A 27 0.71 -11.36 -0.11
N LEU A 28 -0.34 -10.57 -0.30
CA LEU A 28 -1.71 -11.10 -0.43
C LEU A 28 -1.87 -11.96 -1.69
N ALA A 29 -1.33 -11.51 -2.82
CA ALA A 29 -1.43 -12.26 -4.08
C ALA A 29 -0.63 -13.58 -4.05
N ALA A 30 0.45 -13.63 -3.25
CA ALA A 30 1.21 -14.85 -3.00
C ALA A 30 0.46 -15.84 -2.09
N ASP A 31 -0.34 -15.35 -1.13
CA ASP A 31 -1.16 -16.20 -0.26
C ASP A 31 -2.48 -15.49 0.10
N PRO A 32 -3.51 -15.63 -0.74
CA PRO A 32 -4.79 -14.96 -0.57
C PRO A 32 -5.70 -15.68 0.45
N THR A 33 -5.14 -16.10 1.58
CA THR A 33 -5.86 -16.81 2.65
C THR A 33 -5.86 -16.01 3.95
N PRO A 34 -6.80 -16.30 4.89
CA PRO A 34 -6.75 -15.71 6.23
C PRO A 34 -5.44 -15.97 6.96
N SER A 35 -4.78 -17.11 6.71
CA SER A 35 -3.44 -17.39 7.27
C SER A 35 -2.36 -16.54 6.61
N GLY A 36 -2.46 -16.26 5.31
CA GLY A 36 -1.57 -15.35 4.60
C GLY A 36 -1.64 -13.92 5.14
N VAL A 37 -2.86 -13.42 5.44
CA VAL A 37 -3.04 -12.10 6.04
C VAL A 37 -2.45 -12.03 7.46
N ARG A 38 -2.60 -13.07 8.28
CA ARG A 38 -1.93 -13.13 9.59
C ARG A 38 -0.40 -13.16 9.48
N ARG A 39 0.15 -13.85 8.48
CA ARG A 39 1.60 -13.80 8.20
C ARG A 39 2.06 -12.42 7.75
N LEU A 40 1.27 -11.75 6.91
CA LEU A 40 1.51 -10.36 6.51
C LEU A 40 1.56 -9.42 7.71
N GLU A 41 0.63 -9.54 8.66
CA GLU A 41 0.63 -8.78 9.90
C GLU A 41 1.88 -9.05 10.73
N ALA A 42 2.23 -10.31 10.98
CA ALA A 42 3.43 -10.70 11.71
C ALA A 42 4.72 -10.19 11.04
N LEU A 43 4.76 -10.19 9.70
CA LEU A 43 5.89 -9.66 8.93
C LEU A 43 6.07 -8.16 9.16
N TRP A 44 4.98 -7.38 9.17
CA TRP A 44 5.02 -5.96 9.46
C TRP A 44 5.44 -5.66 10.91
N ILE A 45 4.92 -6.43 11.86
CA ILE A 45 5.33 -6.33 13.27
C ILE A 45 6.83 -6.53 13.37
N HIS A 46 7.36 -7.62 12.82
CA HIS A 46 8.80 -7.88 12.79
C HIS A 46 9.60 -6.79 12.06
N ALA A 47 9.13 -6.35 10.89
CA ALA A 47 9.81 -5.32 10.11
C ALA A 47 9.98 -4.00 10.88
N VAL A 48 9.02 -3.65 11.74
CA VAL A 48 8.99 -2.41 12.52
C VAL A 48 9.74 -2.57 13.86
N THR A 49 9.64 -3.71 14.55
CA THR A 49 10.30 -3.92 15.85
C THR A 49 11.80 -4.17 15.72
N ASP A 50 12.17 -5.19 14.97
CA ASP A 50 13.55 -5.70 14.91
C ASP A 50 14.13 -5.61 13.49
N GLY A 51 13.30 -5.27 12.51
CA GLY A 51 13.60 -5.35 11.10
C GLY A 51 14.01 -4.02 10.43
N PRO A 52 13.91 -3.99 9.09
CA PRO A 52 14.42 -2.89 8.25
C PRO A 52 13.72 -1.53 8.44
N LEU A 53 12.53 -1.52 9.03
CA LEU A 53 11.73 -0.32 9.28
C LEU A 53 11.76 0.11 10.75
N GLY A 54 12.54 -0.56 11.60
CA GLY A 54 12.68 -0.27 13.02
C GLY A 54 13.40 1.05 13.34
N PRO A 55 13.70 1.32 14.62
CA PRO A 55 14.26 2.59 15.10
C PRO A 55 15.55 3.03 14.39
N SER A 56 16.32 2.09 13.82
CA SER A 56 17.53 2.38 13.03
C SER A 56 17.24 3.13 11.72
N LEU A 57 15.99 3.16 11.23
CA LEU A 57 15.60 3.88 10.01
C LEU A 57 15.85 5.39 10.15
N ARG A 58 15.64 5.96 11.34
CA ARG A 58 15.91 7.39 11.62
C ARG A 58 17.37 7.77 11.40
N HIS A 59 18.30 6.93 11.87
CA HIS A 59 19.74 7.14 11.69
C HIS A 59 20.14 6.97 10.21
N ARG A 60 19.47 6.08 9.48
CA ARG A 60 19.73 5.82 8.05
C ARG A 60 19.20 6.95 7.17
N VAL A 61 18.03 7.51 7.45
CA VAL A 61 17.48 8.69 6.76
C VAL A 61 18.40 9.90 6.95
N SER A 62 18.90 10.13 8.16
CA SER A 62 19.90 11.17 8.44
C SER A 62 21.21 10.94 7.67
N ALA A 63 21.66 9.69 7.56
CA ALA A 63 22.88 9.34 6.82
C ALA A 63 22.72 9.51 5.30
N ILE A 64 21.53 9.21 4.74
CA ILE A 64 21.23 9.40 3.32
C ILE A 64 21.20 10.89 2.97
N ALA A 65 20.62 11.74 3.83
CA ALA A 65 20.59 13.19 3.62
C ALA A 65 22.00 13.84 3.62
N THR A 66 22.98 13.19 4.25
CA THR A 66 24.36 13.70 4.37
C THR A 66 25.36 13.00 3.45
N SER A 67 25.03 11.85 2.89
CA SER A 67 25.91 11.09 2.01
C SER A 67 25.56 11.31 0.53
N ARG A 68 26.58 11.61 -0.29
CA ARG A 68 26.56 11.37 -1.74
C ARG A 68 26.54 9.85 -2.01
N ALA A 69 25.58 9.13 -1.41
CA ALA A 69 25.49 7.70 -1.56
C ALA A 69 25.02 7.39 -2.98
N ARG A 70 25.95 6.99 -3.84
CA ARG A 70 25.64 6.11 -4.96
C ARG A 70 24.85 4.94 -4.39
N ALA A 71 23.73 4.64 -5.01
CA ALA A 71 22.98 3.43 -4.72
C ALA A 71 23.94 2.24 -4.76
N THR A 72 24.38 1.76 -3.59
CA THR A 72 25.18 0.57 -3.52
C THR A 72 24.27 -0.61 -3.78
N SER A 73 24.66 -1.45 -4.72
CA SER A 73 23.97 -2.65 -5.22
C SER A 73 23.76 -3.76 -4.16
N GLN A 74 23.90 -3.45 -2.88
CA GLN A 74 23.63 -4.43 -1.83
C GLN A 74 22.12 -4.48 -1.51
N PRO A 75 21.54 -5.68 -1.49
CA PRO A 75 20.14 -5.85 -1.09
C PRO A 75 19.96 -5.25 0.31
N GLY A 76 19.19 -4.16 0.39
CA GLY A 76 18.83 -3.62 1.70
C GLY A 76 18.02 -4.63 2.50
N PRO A 77 17.91 -4.47 3.82
CA PRO A 77 17.14 -5.39 4.67
C PRO A 77 15.69 -5.56 4.18
N LEU A 78 15.07 -4.51 3.64
CA LEU A 78 13.73 -4.60 3.06
C LEU A 78 13.68 -5.50 1.83
N ARG A 79 14.67 -5.42 0.93
CA ARG A 79 14.76 -6.30 -0.22
C ARG A 79 14.84 -7.76 0.22
N ARG A 80 15.71 -8.10 1.16
CA ARG A 80 15.84 -9.47 1.70
C ARG A 80 14.55 -9.97 2.30
N LEU A 81 13.87 -9.13 3.10
CA LEU A 81 12.58 -9.47 3.69
C LEU A 81 11.55 -9.84 2.62
N LEU A 82 11.51 -9.11 1.51
CA LEU A 82 10.60 -9.40 0.40
C LEU A 82 11.04 -10.67 -0.37
N GLU A 83 12.34 -10.85 -0.65
CA GLU A 83 12.88 -12.02 -1.34
C GLU A 83 12.64 -13.34 -0.55
N GLU A 84 12.64 -13.28 0.78
CA GLU A 84 12.34 -14.42 1.64
C GLU A 84 10.85 -14.80 1.70
N ASN A 85 9.95 -13.89 1.31
CA ASN A 85 8.50 -14.06 1.48
C ASN A 85 7.69 -14.00 0.18
N LEU A 86 8.33 -13.73 -0.95
CA LEU A 86 7.68 -13.60 -2.25
C LEU A 86 8.35 -14.51 -3.30
N PRO A 87 7.62 -14.99 -4.30
CA PRO A 87 8.20 -15.68 -5.44
C PRO A 87 9.08 -14.74 -6.28
N GLU A 88 9.89 -15.31 -7.16
CA GLU A 88 10.81 -14.54 -8.01
C GLU A 88 10.08 -13.65 -9.01
N ARG A 89 8.97 -14.12 -9.56
CA ARG A 89 8.28 -13.47 -10.67
C ARG A 89 6.81 -13.14 -10.32
N ILE A 90 6.30 -12.11 -10.96
CA ILE A 90 4.90 -11.67 -10.82
C ILE A 90 3.94 -12.78 -11.28
N GLU A 91 4.31 -13.51 -12.34
CA GLU A 91 3.52 -14.58 -12.93
C GLU A 91 3.38 -15.82 -12.02
N ASP A 92 4.23 -15.96 -11.02
CA ASP A 92 4.22 -17.07 -10.06
C ASP A 92 3.25 -16.82 -8.88
N LEU A 93 2.61 -15.65 -8.83
CA LEU A 93 1.62 -15.32 -7.81
C LEU A 93 0.30 -16.07 -8.03
N HIS A 94 -0.38 -16.44 -6.94
CA HIS A 94 -1.67 -17.15 -7.01
C HIS A 94 -2.82 -16.29 -7.52
N VAL A 95 -2.72 -14.96 -7.35
CA VAL A 95 -3.73 -13.99 -7.82
C VAL A 95 -3.05 -13.04 -8.80
N GLN A 96 -3.76 -12.66 -9.85
CA GLN A 96 -3.28 -11.66 -10.81
C GLN A 96 -2.88 -10.39 -10.06
N PHE A 97 -1.64 -9.95 -10.26
CA PHE A 97 -1.07 -8.79 -9.58
C PHE A 97 -0.50 -7.79 -10.57
N ALA A 98 -0.62 -6.52 -10.25
CA ALA A 98 0.16 -5.47 -10.90
C ALA A 98 0.50 -4.36 -9.90
N CYS A 99 1.66 -3.75 -10.06
CA CYS A 99 2.01 -2.55 -9.31
C CYS A 99 2.49 -1.44 -10.24
N VAL A 100 2.32 -0.20 -9.79
CA VAL A 100 2.69 0.99 -10.55
C VAL A 100 3.91 1.67 -9.92
N ALA A 101 4.82 2.14 -10.77
CA ALA A 101 5.89 3.06 -10.40
C ALA A 101 5.88 4.28 -11.32
N ALA A 102 6.52 5.36 -10.90
CA ALA A 102 6.72 6.56 -11.70
C ALA A 102 8.06 6.43 -12.45
N SER A 103 8.02 6.33 -13.77
CA SER A 103 9.20 6.40 -14.60
C SER A 103 9.73 7.84 -14.63
N ILE A 104 11.02 8.00 -14.34
CA ILE A 104 11.67 9.32 -14.36
C ILE A 104 11.83 9.79 -15.81
N GLU A 105 12.37 8.94 -16.67
CA GLU A 105 12.71 9.27 -18.06
C GLU A 105 11.46 9.58 -18.90
N ARG A 106 10.34 8.87 -18.63
CA ARG A 106 9.08 9.07 -19.36
C ARG A 106 8.14 10.08 -18.70
N ALA A 107 8.41 10.47 -17.45
CA ALA A 107 7.49 11.27 -16.63
C ALA A 107 6.05 10.71 -16.65
N ALA A 108 5.90 9.38 -16.51
CA ALA A 108 4.65 8.65 -16.71
C ALA A 108 4.51 7.45 -15.78
N GLU A 109 3.28 6.90 -15.72
CA GLU A 109 3.02 5.62 -15.07
C GLU A 109 3.75 4.50 -15.81
N HIS A 110 4.41 3.63 -15.07
CA HIS A 110 4.87 2.34 -15.55
C HIS A 110 4.21 1.23 -14.72
N TRP A 111 3.61 0.27 -15.42
CA TRP A 111 2.93 -0.86 -14.80
C TRP A 111 3.75 -2.12 -14.94
N PHE A 112 4.12 -2.70 -13.82
CA PHE A 112 4.71 -4.04 -13.75
C PHE A 112 3.58 -5.06 -13.63
N THR A 113 3.40 -5.87 -14.65
CA THR A 113 2.38 -6.94 -14.75
C THR A 113 2.99 -8.32 -14.89
N ASP A 114 4.28 -8.38 -15.11
CA ASP A 114 5.10 -9.57 -15.29
C ASP A 114 6.57 -9.25 -14.93
N GLY A 115 7.42 -10.27 -14.91
CA GLY A 115 8.84 -10.13 -14.63
C GLY A 115 9.22 -10.18 -13.16
N PRO A 116 10.42 -9.67 -12.78
CA PRO A 116 10.96 -9.77 -11.42
C PRO A 116 10.10 -9.03 -10.41
N LEU A 117 9.51 -9.77 -9.45
CA LEU A 117 8.52 -9.23 -8.52
C LEU A 117 9.13 -8.24 -7.52
N VAL A 118 10.20 -8.61 -6.83
CA VAL A 118 10.78 -7.78 -5.77
C VAL A 118 11.34 -6.46 -6.32
N PRO A 119 12.07 -6.43 -7.44
CA PRO A 119 12.44 -5.17 -8.09
C PRO A 119 11.25 -4.26 -8.41
N ALA A 120 10.17 -4.81 -8.97
CA ALA A 120 8.95 -4.05 -9.30
C ALA A 120 8.29 -3.44 -8.06
N VAL A 121 8.15 -4.23 -6.98
CA VAL A 121 7.59 -3.77 -5.70
C VAL A 121 8.46 -2.68 -5.07
N LEU A 122 9.79 -2.83 -5.10
CA LEU A 122 10.73 -1.82 -4.58
C LEU A 122 10.69 -0.53 -5.42
N ALA A 123 10.57 -0.63 -6.74
CA ALA A 123 10.38 0.52 -7.62
C ALA A 123 9.10 1.28 -7.29
N SER A 124 8.00 0.55 -7.10
CA SER A 124 6.71 1.12 -6.68
C SER A 124 6.77 1.84 -5.32
N ALA A 125 7.69 1.42 -4.44
CA ALA A 125 7.83 1.94 -3.07
C ALA A 125 9.05 2.86 -2.88
N ALA A 126 9.71 3.29 -3.94
CA ALA A 126 10.87 4.18 -3.91
C ALA A 126 10.46 5.64 -3.61
N LEU A 127 10.01 5.90 -2.38
CA LEU A 127 9.51 7.21 -1.94
C LEU A 127 10.61 8.28 -2.03
N PRO A 128 10.39 9.38 -2.76
CA PRO A 128 11.37 10.45 -2.93
C PRO A 128 11.84 11.02 -1.58
N GLY A 129 13.16 11.15 -1.43
CA GLY A 129 13.78 11.64 -0.20
C GLY A 129 13.95 10.58 0.90
N LEU A 130 13.32 9.41 0.79
CA LEU A 130 13.48 8.30 1.73
C LEU A 130 14.28 7.15 1.11
N TYR A 131 14.03 6.82 -0.15
CA TYR A 131 14.73 5.78 -0.89
C TYR A 131 15.31 6.33 -2.21
N PRO A 132 16.43 5.78 -2.69
CA PRO A 132 16.95 6.10 -4.01
C PRO A 132 15.98 5.58 -5.08
N ALA A 133 16.05 6.18 -6.29
CA ALA A 133 15.38 5.63 -7.45
C ALA A 133 15.88 4.19 -7.71
N VAL A 134 14.97 3.33 -8.15
CA VAL A 134 15.28 1.94 -8.52
C VAL A 134 15.49 1.87 -10.02
N GLU A 135 16.62 1.31 -10.44
CA GLU A 135 16.91 1.06 -11.85
C GLU A 135 16.48 -0.35 -12.25
N ILE A 136 15.68 -0.45 -13.31
CA ILE A 136 15.25 -1.70 -13.94
C ILE A 136 15.41 -1.51 -15.46
N ASP A 137 16.18 -2.37 -16.11
CA ASP A 137 16.41 -2.37 -17.55
C ASP A 137 16.87 -1.01 -18.13
N GLY A 138 17.67 -0.27 -17.35
CA GLY A 138 18.22 1.04 -17.74
C GLY A 138 17.25 2.21 -17.57
N GLU A 139 16.07 1.99 -17.01
CA GLU A 139 15.07 3.02 -16.65
C GLU A 139 14.99 3.20 -15.13
N HIS A 140 14.85 4.45 -14.67
CA HIS A 140 14.79 4.77 -13.25
C HIS A 140 13.35 5.02 -12.77
N PHE A 141 13.02 4.45 -11.64
CA PHE A 141 11.68 4.51 -11.07
C PHE A 141 11.65 5.13 -9.67
N LEU A 142 10.61 5.90 -9.42
CA LEU A 142 10.20 6.41 -8.12
C LEU A 142 8.84 5.85 -7.72
N ASP A 143 8.44 6.12 -6.48
CA ASP A 143 7.18 5.67 -5.89
C ASP A 143 5.97 5.97 -6.80
N GLY A 144 5.16 4.95 -7.04
CA GLY A 144 3.98 5.03 -7.88
C GLY A 144 2.93 6.01 -7.39
N GLY A 145 2.95 6.38 -6.11
CA GLY A 145 2.07 7.39 -5.55
C GLY A 145 2.20 8.78 -6.20
N LEU A 146 3.35 9.07 -6.83
CA LEU A 146 3.54 10.30 -7.63
C LEU A 146 2.59 10.36 -8.83
N VAL A 147 2.29 9.21 -9.42
CA VAL A 147 1.52 9.12 -10.67
C VAL A 147 0.14 8.49 -10.47
N ASN A 148 0.00 7.46 -9.63
CA ASN A 148 -1.28 6.80 -9.42
C ASN A 148 -1.32 6.05 -8.06
N SER A 149 -1.77 6.71 -7.01
CA SER A 149 -1.75 6.15 -5.66
C SER A 149 -2.87 5.14 -5.36
N ILE A 150 -4.02 5.25 -6.05
CA ILE A 150 -5.16 4.33 -5.93
C ILE A 150 -5.70 4.07 -7.34
N PRO A 151 -5.29 2.97 -7.99
CA PRO A 151 -5.38 2.79 -9.43
C PRO A 151 -6.73 2.22 -9.91
N LEU A 152 -7.86 2.85 -9.61
CA LEU A 152 -9.20 2.42 -10.02
C LEU A 152 -9.38 2.35 -11.54
N ASP A 153 -8.85 3.33 -12.27
CA ASP A 153 -8.91 3.31 -13.74
C ASP A 153 -8.17 2.11 -14.34
N ARG A 154 -7.09 1.67 -13.69
CA ARG A 154 -6.35 0.47 -14.11
C ARG A 154 -7.14 -0.80 -13.81
N ALA A 155 -7.74 -0.90 -12.63
CA ALA A 155 -8.60 -2.04 -12.27
C ALA A 155 -9.69 -2.25 -13.32
N ARG A 156 -10.39 -1.19 -13.69
CA ARG A 156 -11.41 -1.21 -14.73
C ARG A 156 -10.86 -1.66 -16.09
N LYS A 157 -9.70 -1.12 -16.52
CA LYS A 157 -9.05 -1.52 -17.77
C LYS A 157 -8.62 -2.99 -17.77
N MET A 158 -8.36 -3.58 -16.62
CA MET A 158 -8.04 -5.00 -16.46
C MET A 158 -9.29 -5.88 -16.26
N GLY A 159 -10.50 -5.32 -16.43
CA GLY A 159 -11.76 -6.07 -16.45
C GLY A 159 -12.45 -6.20 -15.09
N ALA A 160 -11.99 -5.50 -14.05
CA ALA A 160 -12.68 -5.51 -12.76
C ALA A 160 -14.10 -4.94 -12.90
N THR A 161 -15.08 -5.65 -12.34
CA THR A 161 -16.49 -5.23 -12.24
C THR A 161 -16.83 -4.70 -10.85
N ARG A 162 -16.02 -5.09 -9.83
CA ARG A 162 -16.10 -4.63 -8.45
C ARG A 162 -14.70 -4.32 -7.93
N ALA A 163 -14.56 -3.26 -7.16
CA ALA A 163 -13.31 -2.87 -6.56
C ALA A 163 -13.47 -2.54 -5.07
N PHE A 164 -12.64 -3.15 -4.23
CA PHE A 164 -12.48 -2.78 -2.83
C PHE A 164 -11.20 -1.96 -2.69
N VAL A 165 -11.36 -0.73 -2.24
CA VAL A 165 -10.26 0.22 -2.05
C VAL A 165 -9.83 0.21 -0.60
N LEU A 166 -8.63 -0.28 -0.34
CA LEU A 166 -7.99 -0.24 0.97
C LEU A 166 -7.06 0.97 1.01
N GLN A 167 -7.31 1.87 1.93
CA GLN A 167 -6.57 3.11 2.08
C GLN A 167 -6.09 3.29 3.52
N VAL A 168 -5.05 4.07 3.73
CA VAL A 168 -4.41 4.26 5.05
C VAL A 168 -5.01 5.43 5.84
N GLY A 169 -6.31 5.70 5.70
CA GLY A 169 -7.06 6.61 6.56
C GLY A 169 -6.89 8.10 6.33
N ARG A 170 -6.15 8.50 5.32
CA ARG A 170 -5.81 9.92 5.14
C ARG A 170 -6.72 10.68 4.19
N ILE A 171 -7.60 9.97 3.48
CA ILE A 171 -8.50 10.60 2.47
C ILE A 171 -9.72 11.23 3.15
N GLU A 172 -10.11 10.73 4.31
CA GLU A 172 -11.33 11.13 5.02
C GLU A 172 -11.16 12.44 5.82
N GLN A 173 -9.92 12.82 6.13
CA GLN A 173 -9.65 14.03 6.90
C GLN A 173 -9.19 15.19 6.00
N PRO A 174 -9.64 16.43 6.25
CA PRO A 174 -9.13 17.60 5.54
C PRO A 174 -7.63 17.78 5.77
N LEU A 175 -6.93 18.24 4.75
CA LEU A 175 -5.53 18.66 4.87
C LEU A 175 -5.46 19.99 5.63
N THR A 176 -4.37 20.16 6.39
CA THR A 176 -4.04 21.44 7.03
C THR A 176 -2.99 22.17 6.20
N ALA A 177 -3.03 23.49 6.23
CA ALA A 177 -2.02 24.31 5.58
C ALA A 177 -0.63 24.02 6.18
N PRO A 178 0.43 23.96 5.35
CA PRO A 178 1.78 23.75 5.86
C PRO A 178 2.24 24.99 6.65
N GLU A 179 2.75 24.78 7.85
CA GLU A 179 3.32 25.83 8.70
C GLU A 179 4.82 26.01 8.48
N LYS A 180 5.48 24.98 7.94
CA LYS A 180 6.93 24.91 7.80
C LYS A 180 7.34 24.58 6.36
N PRO A 181 8.48 25.11 5.87
CA PRO A 181 8.92 24.91 4.48
C PRO A 181 9.02 23.44 4.05
N TRP A 182 9.41 22.54 4.93
CA TRP A 182 9.54 21.10 4.59
C TRP A 182 8.18 20.37 4.53
N GLU A 183 7.11 20.93 5.08
CA GLU A 183 5.76 20.38 4.98
C GLU A 183 5.14 20.68 3.60
N VAL A 184 5.61 21.75 2.93
CA VAL A 184 5.07 22.17 1.63
C VAL A 184 5.12 21.06 0.57
N PRO A 185 6.25 20.38 0.31
CA PRO A 185 6.29 19.28 -0.66
C PRO A 185 5.36 18.13 -0.29
N MET A 186 5.26 17.81 1.00
CA MET A 186 4.39 16.73 1.50
C MET A 186 2.92 17.05 1.29
N VAL A 187 2.51 18.26 1.62
CA VAL A 187 1.12 18.72 1.42
C VAL A 187 0.80 18.82 -0.07
N ALA A 188 1.72 19.35 -0.87
CA ALA A 188 1.54 19.45 -2.32
C ALA A 188 1.38 18.04 -2.97
N PHE A 189 2.21 17.08 -2.56
CA PHE A 189 2.09 15.69 -2.99
C PHE A 189 0.71 15.10 -2.62
N GLU A 190 0.27 15.31 -1.38
CA GLU A 190 -1.01 14.78 -0.90
C GLU A 190 -2.20 15.45 -1.58
N VAL A 191 -2.14 16.75 -1.87
CA VAL A 191 -3.17 17.47 -2.67
C VAL A 191 -3.29 16.84 -4.07
N ALA A 192 -2.16 16.65 -4.76
CA ALA A 192 -2.15 16.05 -6.10
C ALA A 192 -2.70 14.61 -6.09
N ARG A 193 -2.31 13.82 -5.09
CA ARG A 193 -2.76 12.44 -4.90
C ARG A 193 -4.27 12.36 -4.68
N ARG A 194 -4.80 13.19 -3.76
CA ARG A 194 -6.24 13.21 -3.44
C ARG A 194 -7.08 13.71 -4.61
N ALA A 195 -6.64 14.76 -5.29
CA ALA A 195 -7.34 15.28 -6.46
C ALA A 195 -7.47 14.23 -7.57
N ARG A 196 -6.39 13.48 -7.84
CA ARG A 196 -6.41 12.38 -8.81
C ARG A 196 -7.34 11.25 -8.38
N PHE A 197 -7.26 10.83 -7.12
CA PHE A 197 -8.12 9.78 -6.58
C PHE A 197 -9.60 10.17 -6.69
N THR A 198 -9.97 11.38 -6.26
CA THR A 198 -11.35 11.87 -6.32
C THR A 198 -11.88 11.85 -7.75
N ALA A 199 -11.10 12.31 -8.72
CA ALA A 199 -11.47 12.30 -10.13
C ALA A 199 -11.61 10.86 -10.68
N SER A 200 -10.69 9.95 -10.31
CA SER A 200 -10.74 8.54 -10.70
C SER A 200 -11.93 7.82 -10.06
N LEU A 201 -12.20 8.08 -8.79
CA LEU A 201 -13.32 7.48 -8.05
C LEU A 201 -14.68 7.87 -8.67
N ALA A 202 -14.87 9.15 -8.99
CA ALA A 202 -16.09 9.64 -9.61
C ALA A 202 -16.37 8.89 -10.93
N ARG A 203 -15.37 8.84 -11.82
CA ARG A 203 -15.49 8.12 -13.11
C ARG A 203 -15.70 6.61 -12.94
N SER A 204 -15.00 6.00 -11.97
CA SER A 204 -15.07 4.54 -11.79
C SER A 204 -16.41 4.10 -11.24
N ARG A 205 -17.04 4.86 -10.34
CA ARG A 205 -18.37 4.57 -9.79
C ARG A 205 -19.51 4.54 -10.82
N GLU A 206 -19.33 5.20 -11.95
CA GLU A 206 -20.28 5.15 -13.06
C GLU A 206 -20.21 3.85 -13.86
N LEU A 207 -19.11 3.09 -13.73
CA LEU A 207 -18.78 1.99 -14.61
C LEU A 207 -18.62 0.64 -13.89
N ILE A 208 -18.21 0.67 -12.62
CA ILE A 208 -18.01 -0.52 -11.78
C ILE A 208 -18.49 -0.25 -10.36
N GLU A 209 -18.76 -1.31 -9.61
CA GLU A 209 -19.05 -1.23 -8.18
C GLU A 209 -17.78 -0.89 -7.39
N VAL A 210 -17.76 0.22 -6.63
CA VAL A 210 -16.58 0.66 -5.88
C VAL A 210 -16.89 0.85 -4.41
N HIS A 211 -16.21 0.07 -3.57
CA HIS A 211 -16.25 0.14 -2.10
C HIS A 211 -14.95 0.73 -1.57
N VAL A 212 -15.02 1.94 -1.01
CA VAL A 212 -13.90 2.54 -0.27
C VAL A 212 -14.05 2.15 1.19
N LEU A 213 -13.14 1.29 1.66
CA LEU A 213 -13.25 0.72 3.01
C LEU A 213 -12.87 1.72 4.08
N PRO A 214 -13.62 1.79 5.20
CA PRO A 214 -13.31 2.68 6.31
C PRO A 214 -12.11 2.20 7.11
N THR A 215 -11.39 3.14 7.72
CA THR A 215 -10.18 2.87 8.52
C THR A 215 -10.42 2.80 10.02
N GLY A 216 -11.65 3.00 10.49
CA GLY A 216 -11.97 3.04 11.92
C GLY A 216 -11.60 4.36 12.62
N GLY A 217 -11.21 5.39 11.89
CA GLY A 217 -11.09 6.76 12.42
C GLY A 217 -9.85 7.08 13.27
N LEU A 218 -8.94 6.12 13.51
CA LEU A 218 -7.75 6.31 14.36
C LEU A 218 -6.51 6.86 13.62
N ALA A 219 -6.67 7.35 12.40
CA ALA A 219 -5.54 7.88 11.65
C ALA A 219 -5.12 9.26 12.18
N PRO A 220 -3.83 9.49 12.50
CA PRO A 220 -3.36 10.81 12.91
C PRO A 220 -3.45 11.81 11.76
N ARG A 221 -3.46 13.10 12.08
CA ARG A 221 -3.44 14.16 11.06
C ARG A 221 -2.21 14.01 10.17
N PHE A 222 -2.35 14.30 8.88
CA PHE A 222 -1.29 14.11 7.89
C PHE A 222 0.03 14.81 8.25
N ASN A 223 -0.03 16.04 8.81
CA ASN A 223 1.14 16.84 9.18
C ASN A 223 1.61 16.58 10.62
N ASP A 224 1.04 15.63 11.34
CA ASP A 224 1.44 15.36 12.71
C ASP A 224 2.82 14.69 12.72
N ARG A 225 3.76 15.28 13.45
CA ARG A 225 5.09 14.71 13.67
C ARG A 225 5.05 13.32 14.30
N SER A 226 4.00 13.02 15.05
CA SER A 226 3.76 11.67 15.60
C SER A 226 3.69 10.59 14.51
N ASN A 227 3.37 10.94 13.26
CA ASN A 227 3.44 10.02 12.12
C ASN A 227 4.87 9.52 11.84
N PHE A 228 5.88 10.29 12.22
CA PHE A 228 7.30 9.94 12.07
C PHE A 228 7.91 9.42 13.37
N ASP A 229 7.27 9.70 14.51
CA ASP A 229 7.78 9.36 15.84
C ASP A 229 7.20 8.05 16.39
N THR A 230 6.09 7.57 15.86
CA THR A 230 5.34 6.49 16.49
C THR A 230 5.32 5.22 15.64
N PHE A 231 6.40 4.46 15.67
CA PHE A 231 6.30 3.01 15.54
C PHE A 231 5.96 2.43 16.94
N ASP A 232 4.90 2.94 17.55
CA ASP A 232 4.32 2.35 18.73
C ASP A 232 3.46 1.17 18.29
N MET A 233 3.93 -0.04 18.59
CA MET A 233 3.29 -1.28 18.19
C MET A 233 1.88 -1.45 18.79
N SER A 234 1.63 -0.85 19.95
CA SER A 234 0.28 -0.87 20.55
C SER A 234 -0.71 -0.09 19.67
N LEU A 235 -0.30 1.06 19.13
CA LEU A 235 -1.10 1.86 18.20
C LEU A 235 -1.29 1.17 16.83
N VAL A 236 -0.33 0.40 16.38
CA VAL A 236 -0.45 -0.35 15.12
C VAL A 236 -1.50 -1.46 15.27
N ALA A 237 -1.43 -2.25 16.34
CA ALA A 237 -2.41 -3.29 16.62
C ALA A 237 -3.83 -2.71 16.78
N GLU A 238 -3.98 -1.64 17.57
CA GLU A 238 -5.26 -0.95 17.75
C GLU A 238 -5.86 -0.44 16.43
N ARG A 239 -5.03 0.10 15.52
CA ARG A 239 -5.47 0.54 14.20
C ARG A 239 -5.87 -0.63 13.29
N ILE A 240 -5.17 -1.75 13.38
CA ILE A 240 -5.52 -2.97 12.63
C ILE A 240 -6.90 -3.45 13.07
N ASP A 241 -7.13 -3.57 14.38
CA ASP A 241 -8.40 -4.01 14.97
C ASP A 241 -9.54 -3.04 14.60
N ALA A 242 -9.34 -1.75 14.78
CA ALA A 242 -10.33 -0.74 14.41
C ALA A 242 -10.70 -0.79 12.92
N ALA A 243 -9.72 -0.94 12.06
CA ALA A 243 -9.97 -1.06 10.62
C ALA A 243 -10.67 -2.37 10.25
N GLN A 244 -10.38 -3.47 10.95
CA GLN A 244 -11.06 -4.75 10.75
C GLN A 244 -12.54 -4.64 11.15
N ILE A 245 -12.83 -4.10 12.35
CA ILE A 245 -14.19 -3.91 12.85
C ILE A 245 -14.98 -3.01 11.90
N ALA A 246 -14.44 -1.81 11.59
CA ALA A 246 -15.12 -0.86 10.71
C ALA A 246 -15.39 -1.43 9.31
N THR A 247 -14.47 -2.26 8.79
CA THR A 247 -14.68 -2.94 7.51
C THR A 247 -15.79 -3.97 7.61
N ALA A 248 -15.82 -4.79 8.67
CA ALA A 248 -16.88 -5.78 8.86
C ALA A 248 -18.26 -5.13 8.98
N GLU A 249 -18.37 -4.03 9.73
CA GLU A 249 -19.59 -3.24 9.83
C GLU A 249 -20.01 -2.64 8.48
N TYR A 250 -19.05 -2.11 7.72
CA TYR A 250 -19.31 -1.60 6.38
C TYR A 250 -19.85 -2.68 5.44
N LEU A 251 -19.25 -3.88 5.44
CA LEU A 251 -19.71 -5.01 4.62
C LEU A 251 -21.14 -5.41 4.98
N ALA A 252 -21.43 -5.52 6.27
CA ALA A 252 -22.77 -5.84 6.78
C ALA A 252 -23.81 -4.79 6.37
N ALA A 253 -23.50 -3.51 6.53
CA ALA A 253 -24.37 -2.40 6.19
C ALA A 253 -24.68 -2.29 4.68
N ASN A 254 -23.78 -2.80 3.83
CA ASN A 254 -23.95 -2.80 2.37
C ASN A 254 -24.46 -4.13 1.81
N GLY A 255 -24.84 -5.09 2.68
CA GLY A 255 -25.41 -6.38 2.24
C GLY A 255 -24.40 -7.27 1.49
N LEU A 256 -23.10 -7.06 1.72
CA LEU A 256 -22.04 -7.84 1.11
C LEU A 256 -21.85 -9.19 1.84
N PRO A 257 -21.42 -10.26 1.16
CA PRO A 257 -21.29 -11.59 1.77
C PRO A 257 -20.46 -11.58 3.05
N GLY A 258 -20.85 -12.37 4.06
CA GLY A 258 -20.10 -12.60 5.30
C GLY A 258 -20.72 -12.06 6.60
N SER A 259 -21.88 -11.39 6.55
CA SER A 259 -22.53 -10.84 7.75
C SER A 259 -23.61 -11.71 8.39
N GLY A 260 -23.70 -12.99 8.02
CA GLY A 260 -24.59 -13.95 8.68
C GLY A 260 -23.82 -14.83 9.67
N PRO A 261 -24.43 -15.21 10.84
CA PRO A 261 -23.85 -16.27 11.68
C PRO A 261 -23.69 -17.53 10.82
N SER A 262 -22.53 -18.19 10.87
CA SER A 262 -22.35 -19.52 10.27
C SER A 262 -23.57 -20.36 10.57
N PRO A 263 -24.20 -21.02 9.57
CA PRO A 263 -25.23 -22.01 9.88
C PRO A 263 -24.54 -23.09 10.69
N GLY A 264 -24.88 -23.13 11.98
CA GLY A 264 -24.34 -24.09 12.92
C GLY A 264 -24.47 -25.49 12.35
N GLY A 265 -23.37 -26.24 12.46
CA GLY A 265 -23.37 -27.65 12.17
C GLY A 265 -24.46 -28.34 12.98
N ALA A 266 -25.31 -29.07 12.29
CA ALA A 266 -26.14 -30.14 12.81
C ALA A 266 -25.43 -31.48 12.58
#